data_fbf1f3e717dfd3f2282d2c71d9ea1995
#
_entry.id   fbf1f3e717dfd3f2282d2c71d9ea1995
#
_cell.length_a   1.000
_cell.length_b   1.000
_cell.length_c   1.000
_cell.angle_alpha   90.00
_cell.angle_beta   90.00
_cell.angle_gamma   90.00
#
_symmetry.space_group_name_H-M   'P 1'
#
loop_
_entity.id
_entity.type
_entity.pdbx_description
1 polymer ?
#
loop_
_entity_poly.entity_id
_entity_poly.type
_entity_poly.pdbx_seq_one_letter_code
_entity_poly.pdbx_strand_id
1 'polypeptide(L)'
;MRVVEVTAYGGPEVLNMARRPEPEAGDVPGKVRVRLKAAGVAVADMRIRAGYYAEELEPLRPPFVLGTDFAGRLLDPAPGPTGTLPAGTRVAGFVPWFTERTGEGTYAEVIRVDPEWLAPIADEVDFTQAASVPLAAATAQQGLGVLDLPAGATLLVTGASGVVGRFAVQFASAAGLEVVAVAHEGDESELKVLGAKHCVTRGEPADVLAQLLALVPDRVDGVFDGALVGDPVLPAAKDGGAFVALAKDRTPAPERDIRVETVFGRPDPAELAAIFQKVADRELITRVADVMPLEEAAEAHRRAEAGRRPGRIVLMI
;
A
#
# COMPACT_ATOMS: atom_id res chain seq x y z
N MET A 1 25.58 8.14 -5.25
CA MET A 1 24.74 7.43 -4.29
C MET A 1 24.51 5.97 -4.71
N ARG A 2 24.19 5.07 -3.77
CA ARG A 2 23.79 3.68 -4.05
C ARG A 2 22.31 3.67 -4.42
N VAL A 3 21.96 2.80 -5.38
CA VAL A 3 20.58 2.54 -5.81
C VAL A 3 20.40 1.08 -6.15
N VAL A 4 19.16 0.60 -6.19
CA VAL A 4 18.80 -0.70 -6.77
C VAL A 4 18.00 -0.48 -8.04
N GLU A 5 18.51 -0.98 -9.15
CA GLU A 5 17.90 -0.85 -10.48
C GLU A 5 17.24 -2.14 -10.93
N VAL A 6 16.11 -2.00 -11.59
CA VAL A 6 15.53 -3.03 -12.46
C VAL A 6 16.22 -2.92 -13.81
N THR A 7 17.02 -3.91 -14.19
CA THR A 7 17.79 -3.89 -15.43
C THR A 7 17.05 -4.50 -16.62
N ALA A 8 16.04 -5.31 -16.34
CA ALA A 8 15.09 -5.89 -17.30
C ALA A 8 13.79 -6.23 -16.55
N TYR A 9 12.68 -6.40 -17.25
CA TYR A 9 11.49 -6.98 -16.61
C TYR A 9 11.73 -8.47 -16.31
N GLY A 10 11.30 -8.94 -15.13
CA GLY A 10 11.51 -10.32 -14.74
C GLY A 10 11.32 -10.61 -13.26
N GLY A 11 11.92 -11.69 -12.79
CA GLY A 11 11.94 -12.10 -11.39
C GLY A 11 12.87 -11.23 -10.52
N PRO A 12 13.01 -11.56 -9.22
CA PRO A 12 13.85 -10.78 -8.30
C PRO A 12 15.33 -10.64 -8.71
N GLU A 13 15.83 -11.53 -9.54
CA GLU A 13 17.22 -11.55 -10.05
C GLU A 13 17.57 -10.34 -10.93
N VAL A 14 16.58 -9.61 -11.43
CA VAL A 14 16.81 -8.41 -12.25
C VAL A 14 17.07 -7.15 -11.41
N LEU A 15 16.97 -7.26 -10.08
CA LEU A 15 17.30 -6.19 -9.13
C LEU A 15 18.81 -6.17 -8.88
N ASN A 16 19.46 -5.11 -9.30
CA ASN A 16 20.92 -5.00 -9.21
C ASN A 16 21.32 -3.70 -8.50
N MET A 17 22.33 -3.82 -7.63
CA MET A 17 22.97 -2.62 -7.05
C MET A 17 23.72 -1.84 -8.13
N ALA A 18 23.48 -0.53 -8.15
CA ALA A 18 24.17 0.40 -9.03
C ALA A 18 24.60 1.67 -8.28
N ARG A 19 25.37 2.50 -8.97
CA ARG A 19 25.74 3.84 -8.50
C ARG A 19 25.24 4.88 -9.48
N ARG A 20 24.57 5.90 -8.96
CA ARG A 20 24.14 7.10 -9.72
C ARG A 20 24.68 8.36 -9.05
N PRO A 21 24.79 9.47 -9.79
CA PRO A 21 25.00 10.79 -9.17
C PRO A 21 23.94 11.06 -8.10
N GLU A 22 24.30 11.71 -7.01
CA GLU A 22 23.30 12.19 -6.04
C GLU A 22 22.58 13.40 -6.68
N PRO A 23 21.24 13.49 -6.57
CA PRO A 23 20.51 14.65 -7.09
C PRO A 23 20.99 15.96 -6.44
N GLU A 24 21.18 17.01 -7.25
CA GLU A 24 21.55 18.32 -6.74
C GLU A 24 20.32 19.15 -6.35
N ALA A 25 20.49 20.13 -5.47
CA ALA A 25 19.42 21.03 -5.09
C ALA A 25 18.95 21.87 -6.30
N GLY A 26 17.64 21.90 -6.54
CA GLY A 26 17.09 22.70 -7.63
C GLY A 26 17.20 22.12 -9.04
N ASP A 27 17.74 20.90 -9.21
CA ASP A 27 17.81 20.20 -10.50
C ASP A 27 16.45 20.14 -11.21
N VAL A 28 15.40 19.92 -10.44
CA VAL A 28 14.02 19.89 -10.93
C VAL A 28 13.20 20.91 -10.14
N PRO A 29 12.68 21.97 -10.79
CA PRO A 29 11.88 22.98 -10.12
C PRO A 29 10.65 22.36 -9.41
N GLY A 30 10.40 22.81 -8.19
CA GLY A 30 9.28 22.35 -7.38
C GLY A 30 9.50 21.05 -6.61
N LYS A 31 10.49 20.24 -6.97
CA LYS A 31 10.83 19.01 -6.23
C LYS A 31 11.84 19.28 -5.12
N VAL A 32 11.72 18.48 -4.04
CA VAL A 32 12.60 18.51 -2.88
C VAL A 32 13.33 17.18 -2.75
N ARG A 33 14.51 17.22 -2.15
CA ARG A 33 15.30 16.00 -1.91
C ARG A 33 15.01 15.43 -0.54
N VAL A 34 14.93 14.11 -0.48
CA VAL A 34 14.83 13.35 0.76
C VAL A 34 15.99 12.37 0.84
N ARG A 35 16.75 12.41 1.93
CA ARG A 35 17.72 11.36 2.29
C ARG A 35 16.98 10.25 2.97
N LEU A 36 16.91 9.10 2.32
CA LEU A 36 16.14 7.96 2.78
C LEU A 36 16.84 7.25 3.95
N LYS A 37 16.04 6.64 4.78
CA LYS A 37 16.42 5.76 5.89
C LYS A 37 15.78 4.39 5.76
N ALA A 38 14.61 4.34 5.11
CA ALA A 38 13.89 3.12 4.86
C ALA A 38 13.01 3.23 3.61
N ALA A 39 12.81 2.11 2.93
CA ALA A 39 11.88 1.95 1.81
C ALA A 39 11.04 0.68 2.00
N GLY A 40 9.71 0.77 1.80
CA GLY A 40 8.82 -0.37 1.87
C GLY A 40 8.84 -1.21 0.59
N VAL A 41 8.77 -2.55 0.71
CA VAL A 41 8.59 -3.44 -0.44
C VAL A 41 7.09 -3.66 -0.67
N ALA A 42 6.55 -3.08 -1.72
CA ALA A 42 5.13 -3.15 -2.05
C ALA A 42 4.81 -4.22 -3.12
N VAL A 43 3.57 -4.72 -3.13
CA VAL A 43 3.07 -5.58 -4.23
C VAL A 43 3.19 -4.84 -5.57
N ALA A 44 2.96 -3.51 -5.58
CA ALA A 44 3.15 -2.67 -6.76
C ALA A 44 4.58 -2.77 -7.31
N ASP A 45 5.61 -2.74 -6.44
CA ASP A 45 7.01 -2.85 -6.86
C ASP A 45 7.28 -4.19 -7.54
N MET A 46 6.75 -5.28 -7.00
CA MET A 46 6.89 -6.62 -7.59
C MET A 46 6.22 -6.69 -8.97
N ARG A 47 5.04 -6.11 -9.12
CA ARG A 47 4.31 -6.07 -10.40
C ARG A 47 5.00 -5.15 -11.42
N ILE A 48 5.49 -3.99 -11.02
CA ILE A 48 6.29 -3.08 -11.87
C ILE A 48 7.56 -3.79 -12.35
N ARG A 49 8.33 -4.40 -11.44
CA ARG A 49 9.54 -5.15 -11.78
C ARG A 49 9.25 -6.29 -12.77
N ALA A 50 8.15 -7.01 -12.57
CA ALA A 50 7.76 -8.13 -13.42
C ALA A 50 7.23 -7.70 -14.81
N GLY A 51 6.99 -6.39 -15.02
CA GLY A 51 6.48 -5.86 -16.28
C GLY A 51 4.97 -5.89 -16.46
N TYR A 52 4.19 -6.16 -15.39
CA TYR A 52 2.72 -6.16 -15.47
C TYR A 52 2.14 -4.81 -15.90
N TYR A 53 2.85 -3.71 -15.62
CA TYR A 53 2.43 -2.34 -15.94
C TYR A 53 3.32 -1.71 -17.00
N ALA A 54 3.99 -2.52 -17.84
CA ALA A 54 4.94 -2.00 -18.83
C ALA A 54 4.28 -1.06 -19.84
N GLU A 55 3.04 -1.33 -20.24
CA GLU A 55 2.28 -0.47 -21.16
C GLU A 55 1.81 0.82 -20.47
N GLU A 56 1.28 0.73 -19.25
CA GLU A 56 0.80 1.89 -18.49
C GLU A 56 1.94 2.84 -18.10
N LEU A 57 3.15 2.32 -17.94
CA LEU A 57 4.34 3.09 -17.58
C LEU A 57 5.10 3.65 -18.79
N GLU A 58 4.66 3.40 -20.03
CA GLU A 58 5.32 3.99 -21.19
C GLU A 58 5.45 5.51 -21.09
N PRO A 59 6.59 6.13 -21.52
CA PRO A 59 7.72 5.49 -22.23
C PRO A 59 8.79 4.87 -21.32
N LEU A 60 8.55 4.75 -20.00
CA LEU A 60 9.55 4.22 -19.07
C LEU A 60 9.91 2.77 -19.39
N ARG A 61 11.19 2.49 -19.49
CA ARG A 61 11.77 1.16 -19.74
C ARG A 61 12.97 0.94 -18.81
N PRO A 62 13.29 -0.30 -18.47
CA PRO A 62 14.56 -0.59 -17.78
C PRO A 62 15.78 -0.06 -18.57
N PRO A 63 16.84 0.41 -17.88
CA PRO A 63 17.00 0.38 -16.43
C PRO A 63 16.35 1.59 -15.71
N PHE A 64 15.66 1.32 -14.59
CA PHE A 64 15.11 2.34 -13.69
C PHE A 64 15.28 1.93 -12.21
N VAL A 65 15.29 2.92 -11.31
CA VAL A 65 15.32 2.67 -9.86
C VAL A 65 13.91 2.32 -9.39
N LEU A 66 13.75 1.18 -8.69
CA LEU A 66 12.46 0.72 -8.19
C LEU A 66 12.16 1.30 -6.78
N GLY A 67 10.97 1.01 -6.29
CA GLY A 67 10.49 1.33 -4.95
C GLY A 67 9.43 2.42 -4.93
N THR A 68 8.43 2.24 -4.08
CA THR A 68 7.26 3.13 -3.98
C THR A 68 7.24 3.87 -2.65
N ASP A 69 7.19 3.15 -1.52
CA ASP A 69 7.10 3.73 -0.18
C ASP A 69 8.48 4.16 0.35
N PHE A 70 8.52 5.29 1.06
CA PHE A 70 9.76 5.79 1.66
C PHE A 70 9.55 6.43 3.03
N ALA A 71 10.63 6.47 3.81
CA ALA A 71 10.77 7.32 4.99
C ALA A 71 12.22 7.83 5.10
N GLY A 72 12.40 9.08 5.54
CA GLY A 72 13.71 9.70 5.61
C GLY A 72 13.70 11.11 6.19
N ARG A 73 14.69 11.92 5.79
CA ARG A 73 14.81 13.31 6.20
C ARG A 73 14.89 14.24 4.99
N LEU A 74 14.16 15.34 5.06
CA LEU A 74 14.28 16.41 4.06
C LEU A 74 15.72 16.94 4.01
N LEU A 75 16.24 17.11 2.82
CA LEU A 75 17.51 17.84 2.58
C LEU A 75 17.25 19.32 2.26
N ASP A 76 16.08 19.63 1.72
CA ASP A 76 15.64 20.97 1.36
C ASP A 76 14.38 21.34 2.15
N PRO A 77 14.12 22.63 2.43
CA PRO A 77 12.82 23.04 2.96
C PRO A 77 11.68 22.71 1.98
N ALA A 78 10.52 22.31 2.51
CA ALA A 78 9.37 21.93 1.70
C ALA A 78 8.06 22.56 2.22
N PRO A 79 7.07 22.84 1.37
CA PRO A 79 5.69 23.01 1.82
C PRO A 79 5.22 21.77 2.59
N GLY A 80 4.37 21.97 3.58
CA GLY A 80 3.76 20.91 4.35
C GLY A 80 2.31 21.24 4.71
N PRO A 81 1.56 20.30 5.32
CA PRO A 81 0.12 20.47 5.59
C PRO A 81 -0.22 21.69 6.45
N THR A 82 0.70 22.10 7.32
CA THR A 82 0.48 23.21 8.29
C THR A 82 1.50 24.34 8.15
N GLY A 83 2.23 24.42 7.05
CA GLY A 83 3.27 25.41 6.80
C GLY A 83 4.56 24.82 6.22
N THR A 84 5.65 25.57 6.32
CA THR A 84 6.95 25.12 5.78
C THR A 84 7.62 24.10 6.70
N LEU A 85 8.00 22.97 6.15
CA LEU A 85 8.84 21.95 6.79
C LEU A 85 10.31 22.31 6.58
N PRO A 86 11.12 22.52 7.64
CA PRO A 86 12.53 22.82 7.47
C PRO A 86 13.33 21.60 6.98
N ALA A 87 14.51 21.85 6.42
CA ALA A 87 15.49 20.78 6.17
C ALA A 87 15.79 20.02 7.47
N GLY A 88 15.97 18.69 7.38
CA GLY A 88 16.13 17.79 8.52
C GLY A 88 14.82 17.22 9.06
N THR A 89 13.66 17.77 8.70
CA THR A 89 12.34 17.21 9.09
C THR A 89 12.26 15.74 8.70
N ARG A 90 11.75 14.93 9.62
CA ARG A 90 11.42 13.53 9.38
C ARG A 90 10.15 13.46 8.56
N VAL A 91 10.20 12.74 7.43
CA VAL A 91 9.07 12.62 6.50
C VAL A 91 8.93 11.19 6.01
N ALA A 92 7.71 10.83 5.60
CA ALA A 92 7.44 9.62 4.85
C ALA A 92 6.35 9.89 3.78
N GLY A 93 6.31 9.05 2.78
CA GLY A 93 5.38 9.19 1.67
C GLY A 93 5.58 8.09 0.64
N PHE A 94 5.02 8.29 -0.56
CA PHE A 94 5.21 7.33 -1.64
C PHE A 94 5.21 7.99 -3.02
N VAL A 95 5.93 7.37 -3.96
CA VAL A 95 6.03 7.80 -5.36
C VAL A 95 4.82 7.26 -6.14
N PRO A 96 4.00 8.12 -6.76
CA PRO A 96 2.85 7.68 -7.55
C PRO A 96 3.29 7.27 -8.97
N TRP A 97 3.79 6.05 -9.14
CA TRP A 97 4.39 5.53 -10.37
C TRP A 97 3.56 5.72 -11.65
N PHE A 98 2.22 5.65 -11.55
CA PHE A 98 1.34 5.73 -12.71
C PHE A 98 1.17 7.17 -13.23
N THR A 99 1.46 8.17 -12.42
CA THR A 99 1.47 9.59 -12.82
C THR A 99 2.88 10.10 -13.05
N GLU A 100 3.85 9.62 -12.25
CA GLU A 100 5.25 10.03 -12.28
C GLU A 100 6.13 8.92 -12.90
N ARG A 101 6.29 8.97 -14.19
CA ARG A 101 7.01 7.94 -14.98
C ARG A 101 8.49 8.27 -15.14
N THR A 102 9.12 8.77 -14.06
CA THR A 102 10.52 9.23 -14.10
C THR A 102 11.53 8.08 -13.96
N GLY A 103 11.12 6.96 -13.40
CA GLY A 103 12.04 5.87 -13.06
C GLY A 103 12.94 6.18 -11.86
N GLU A 104 12.55 7.13 -11.02
CA GLU A 104 13.23 7.52 -9.78
C GLU A 104 12.44 6.96 -8.58
N GLY A 105 12.63 5.68 -8.29
CA GLY A 105 12.00 5.02 -7.14
C GLY A 105 12.79 5.14 -5.85
N THR A 106 12.24 4.55 -4.80
CA THR A 106 12.70 4.74 -3.42
C THR A 106 13.83 3.80 -2.98
N TYR A 107 14.26 2.86 -3.83
CA TYR A 107 15.42 2.01 -3.53
C TYR A 107 16.73 2.75 -3.83
N ALA A 108 16.94 3.86 -3.13
CA ALA A 108 18.03 4.80 -3.33
C ALA A 108 18.40 5.52 -2.03
N GLU A 109 19.62 6.04 -1.91
CA GLU A 109 20.03 6.83 -0.74
C GLU A 109 19.39 8.22 -0.69
N VAL A 110 19.13 8.81 -1.87
CA VAL A 110 18.47 10.12 -1.99
C VAL A 110 17.50 10.08 -3.17
N ILE A 111 16.30 10.62 -2.97
CA ILE A 111 15.30 10.79 -4.03
C ILE A 111 14.88 12.25 -4.16
N ARG A 112 14.32 12.59 -5.32
CA ARG A 112 13.59 13.84 -5.57
C ARG A 112 12.10 13.53 -5.59
N VAL A 113 11.33 14.24 -4.78
CA VAL A 113 9.88 14.05 -4.68
C VAL A 113 9.17 15.38 -4.78
N ASP A 114 7.93 15.34 -5.23
CA ASP A 114 7.02 16.45 -5.06
C ASP A 114 6.66 16.58 -3.58
N PRO A 115 6.63 17.78 -3.00
CA PRO A 115 6.17 17.98 -1.63
C PRO A 115 4.76 17.43 -1.34
N GLU A 116 3.92 17.30 -2.36
CA GLU A 116 2.58 16.71 -2.26
C GLU A 116 2.59 15.19 -2.06
N TRP A 117 3.75 14.52 -2.14
CA TRP A 117 3.83 13.07 -1.94
C TRP A 117 4.28 12.66 -0.55
N LEU A 118 4.54 13.62 0.34
CA LEU A 118 5.08 13.35 1.67
C LEU A 118 4.31 14.06 2.77
N ALA A 119 4.45 13.53 3.97
CA ALA A 119 3.97 14.14 5.20
C ALA A 119 5.05 14.03 6.30
N PRO A 120 5.05 14.96 7.28
CA PRO A 120 5.92 14.84 8.44
C PRO A 120 5.48 13.64 9.30
N ILE A 121 6.46 13.00 9.95
CA ILE A 121 6.24 11.92 10.91
C ILE A 121 6.74 12.31 12.29
N ALA A 122 6.00 11.93 13.33
CA ALA A 122 6.35 12.17 14.72
C ALA A 122 7.61 11.38 15.14
N ASP A 123 8.29 11.82 16.19
CA ASP A 123 9.53 11.19 16.67
C ASP A 123 9.30 9.76 17.21
N GLU A 124 8.11 9.47 17.70
CA GLU A 124 7.67 8.16 18.20
C GLU A 124 7.56 7.09 17.11
N VAL A 125 7.40 7.48 15.83
CA VAL A 125 7.30 6.58 14.68
C VAL A 125 8.69 6.39 14.08
N ASP A 126 9.27 5.20 14.18
CA ASP A 126 10.56 4.93 13.56
C ASP A 126 10.47 4.87 12.02
N PHE A 127 11.62 4.99 11.31
CA PHE A 127 11.61 5.06 9.85
C PHE A 127 11.18 3.76 9.18
N THR A 128 11.42 2.60 9.79
CA THR A 128 11.00 1.31 9.24
C THR A 128 9.48 1.16 9.35
N GLN A 129 8.93 1.55 10.48
CA GLN A 129 7.49 1.63 10.68
C GLN A 129 6.88 2.64 9.69
N ALA A 130 7.43 3.85 9.59
CA ALA A 130 6.93 4.87 8.68
C ALA A 130 6.95 4.45 7.21
N ALA A 131 8.01 3.77 6.74
CA ALA A 131 8.08 3.26 5.36
C ALA A 131 7.12 2.09 5.07
N SER A 132 6.50 1.50 6.10
CA SER A 132 5.54 0.40 5.92
C SER A 132 4.10 0.87 5.65
N VAL A 133 3.83 2.17 5.76
CA VAL A 133 2.47 2.74 5.88
C VAL A 133 1.95 3.36 4.59
N PRO A 134 2.66 4.25 3.85
CA PRO A 134 2.05 5.29 3.02
C PRO A 134 1.09 4.75 1.96
N LEU A 135 1.60 4.02 0.96
CA LEU A 135 0.76 3.50 -0.14
C LEU A 135 -0.36 2.60 0.37
N ALA A 136 -0.05 1.72 1.32
CA ALA A 136 -1.03 0.73 1.78
C ALA A 136 -2.18 1.37 2.57
N ALA A 137 -1.87 2.31 3.46
CA ALA A 137 -2.88 3.00 4.26
C ALA A 137 -3.71 3.96 3.41
N ALA A 138 -3.08 4.74 2.51
CA ALA A 138 -3.79 5.58 1.55
C ALA A 138 -4.73 4.77 0.65
N THR A 139 -4.25 3.64 0.09
CA THR A 139 -5.08 2.74 -0.72
C THR A 139 -6.29 2.22 0.06
N ALA A 140 -6.09 1.80 1.32
CA ALA A 140 -7.17 1.29 2.15
C ALA A 140 -8.20 2.39 2.48
N GLN A 141 -7.74 3.57 2.90
CA GLN A 141 -8.62 4.68 3.25
C GLN A 141 -9.40 5.20 2.05
N GLN A 142 -8.73 5.41 0.92
CA GLN A 142 -9.36 5.88 -0.32
C GLN A 142 -10.32 4.85 -0.90
N GLY A 143 -9.98 3.55 -0.83
CA GLY A 143 -10.88 2.48 -1.25
C GLY A 143 -12.16 2.40 -0.40
N LEU A 144 -12.06 2.60 0.90
CA LEU A 144 -13.23 2.69 1.78
C LEU A 144 -14.05 3.96 1.50
N GLY A 145 -13.40 5.09 1.20
CA GLY A 145 -14.07 6.31 0.79
C GLY A 145 -14.89 6.14 -0.50
N VAL A 146 -14.37 5.37 -1.47
CA VAL A 146 -15.10 5.04 -2.72
C VAL A 146 -16.25 4.07 -2.48
N LEU A 147 -16.13 3.12 -1.54
CA LEU A 147 -17.24 2.25 -1.16
C LEU A 147 -18.42 3.03 -0.57
N ASP A 148 -18.15 4.13 0.14
CA ASP A 148 -19.15 5.05 0.70
C ASP A 148 -20.29 4.32 1.44
N LEU A 149 -19.93 3.46 2.37
CA LEU A 149 -20.87 2.65 3.14
C LEU A 149 -21.27 3.36 4.45
N PRO A 150 -22.55 3.32 4.84
CA PRO A 150 -22.98 3.90 6.11
C PRO A 150 -22.50 3.04 7.30
N ALA A 151 -22.37 3.66 8.48
CA ALA A 151 -22.10 2.93 9.71
C ALA A 151 -23.17 1.84 9.95
N GLY A 152 -22.72 0.67 10.42
CA GLY A 152 -23.54 -0.55 10.57
C GLY A 152 -23.64 -1.40 9.31
N ALA A 153 -23.16 -0.93 8.14
CA ALA A 153 -23.10 -1.76 6.94
C ALA A 153 -22.04 -2.86 7.07
N THR A 154 -22.27 -3.98 6.39
CA THR A 154 -21.37 -5.13 6.40
C THR A 154 -20.37 -5.06 5.24
N LEU A 155 -19.09 -5.18 5.54
CA LEU A 155 -17.97 -5.13 4.58
C LEU A 155 -17.20 -6.45 4.58
N LEU A 156 -17.05 -7.07 3.40
CA LEU A 156 -16.09 -8.15 3.20
C LEU A 156 -14.73 -7.53 2.81
N VAL A 157 -13.67 -7.90 3.53
CA VAL A 157 -12.29 -7.56 3.18
C VAL A 157 -11.56 -8.83 2.80
N THR A 158 -11.23 -9.00 1.51
CA THR A 158 -10.34 -10.08 1.08
C THR A 158 -8.88 -9.69 1.32
N GLY A 159 -8.00 -10.68 1.53
CA GLY A 159 -6.60 -10.40 1.81
C GLY A 159 -6.39 -9.63 3.11
N ALA A 160 -7.26 -9.81 4.10
CA ALA A 160 -7.23 -9.10 5.38
C ALA A 160 -5.92 -9.29 6.16
N SER A 161 -5.23 -10.42 5.99
CA SER A 161 -3.90 -10.66 6.58
C SER A 161 -2.77 -9.86 5.89
N GLY A 162 -3.01 -9.33 4.69
CA GLY A 162 -2.05 -8.53 3.92
C GLY A 162 -1.94 -7.09 4.43
N VAL A 163 -0.93 -6.35 3.96
CA VAL A 163 -0.65 -4.99 4.46
C VAL A 163 -1.83 -4.04 4.24
N VAL A 164 -2.38 -3.98 3.02
CA VAL A 164 -3.53 -3.12 2.69
C VAL A 164 -4.78 -3.58 3.43
N GLY A 165 -5.06 -4.90 3.44
CA GLY A 165 -6.24 -5.46 4.10
C GLY A 165 -6.28 -5.18 5.61
N ARG A 166 -5.13 -5.22 6.28
CA ARG A 166 -5.00 -4.87 7.72
C ARG A 166 -5.39 -3.42 8.00
N PHE A 167 -4.99 -2.48 7.14
CA PHE A 167 -5.43 -1.09 7.24
C PHE A 167 -6.93 -0.95 6.92
N ALA A 168 -7.41 -1.66 5.89
CA ALA A 168 -8.83 -1.63 5.53
C ALA A 168 -9.72 -2.12 6.69
N VAL A 169 -9.33 -3.20 7.38
CA VAL A 169 -10.05 -3.72 8.57
C VAL A 169 -10.12 -2.64 9.66
N GLN A 170 -8.99 -2.00 9.99
CA GLN A 170 -8.92 -0.99 11.05
C GLN A 170 -9.74 0.26 10.71
N PHE A 171 -9.58 0.81 9.49
CA PHE A 171 -10.33 1.99 9.07
C PHE A 171 -11.83 1.70 8.97
N ALA A 172 -12.23 0.54 8.43
CA ALA A 172 -13.63 0.14 8.33
C ALA A 172 -14.27 -0.04 9.72
N SER A 173 -13.58 -0.70 10.64
CA SER A 173 -14.06 -0.84 12.02
C SER A 173 -14.19 0.52 12.73
N ALA A 174 -13.20 1.41 12.56
CA ALA A 174 -13.25 2.78 13.12
C ALA A 174 -14.40 3.61 12.52
N ALA A 175 -14.79 3.33 11.27
CA ALA A 175 -15.97 3.95 10.62
C ALA A 175 -17.30 3.30 11.04
N GLY A 176 -17.28 2.30 11.92
CA GLY A 176 -18.47 1.62 12.42
C GLY A 176 -19.03 0.57 11.48
N LEU A 177 -18.25 0.06 10.51
CA LEU A 177 -18.67 -1.03 9.65
C LEU A 177 -18.52 -2.39 10.35
N GLU A 178 -19.38 -3.35 10.00
CA GLU A 178 -19.26 -4.73 10.42
C GLU A 178 -18.34 -5.50 9.47
N VAL A 179 -17.08 -5.69 9.86
CA VAL A 179 -16.05 -6.26 9.00
C VAL A 179 -16.05 -7.79 9.07
N VAL A 180 -16.18 -8.44 7.90
CA VAL A 180 -15.90 -9.85 7.68
C VAL A 180 -14.54 -9.96 6.97
N ALA A 181 -13.55 -10.52 7.62
CA ALA A 181 -12.18 -10.62 7.13
C ALA A 181 -11.91 -11.99 6.50
N VAL A 182 -11.47 -12.04 5.23
CA VAL A 182 -10.94 -13.27 4.61
C VAL A 182 -9.44 -13.34 4.87
N ALA A 183 -9.00 -14.35 5.61
CA ALA A 183 -7.67 -14.43 6.17
C ALA A 183 -7.06 -15.83 6.11
N HIS A 184 -5.77 -15.92 6.32
CA HIS A 184 -5.11 -17.20 6.54
C HIS A 184 -5.54 -17.81 7.89
N GLU A 185 -5.52 -19.13 7.94
CA GLU A 185 -5.69 -19.86 9.19
C GLU A 185 -4.65 -19.40 10.22
N GLY A 186 -5.10 -19.12 11.43
CA GLY A 186 -4.26 -18.61 12.53
C GLY A 186 -4.18 -17.09 12.67
N ASP A 187 -4.61 -16.30 11.68
CA ASP A 187 -4.60 -14.83 11.77
C ASP A 187 -5.87 -14.25 12.41
N GLU A 188 -6.87 -15.08 12.72
CA GLU A 188 -8.18 -14.65 13.20
C GLU A 188 -8.11 -13.81 14.49
N SER A 189 -7.31 -14.24 15.47
CA SER A 189 -7.18 -13.54 16.75
C SER A 189 -6.61 -12.13 16.57
N GLU A 190 -5.62 -11.99 15.70
CA GLU A 190 -5.02 -10.69 15.40
C GLU A 190 -5.99 -9.78 14.63
N LEU A 191 -6.70 -10.32 13.64
CA LEU A 191 -7.68 -9.55 12.87
C LEU A 191 -8.87 -9.10 13.72
N LYS A 192 -9.29 -9.89 14.71
CA LYS A 192 -10.29 -9.45 15.70
C LYS A 192 -9.80 -8.29 16.55
N VAL A 193 -8.52 -8.29 16.95
CA VAL A 193 -7.90 -7.13 17.64
C VAL A 193 -7.89 -5.89 16.75
N LEU A 194 -7.71 -6.06 15.42
CA LEU A 194 -7.77 -4.96 14.46
C LEU A 194 -9.21 -4.50 14.15
N GLY A 195 -10.25 -5.17 14.66
CA GLY A 195 -11.64 -4.77 14.53
C GLY A 195 -12.49 -5.64 13.59
N ALA A 196 -11.98 -6.78 13.09
CA ALA A 196 -12.83 -7.71 12.36
C ALA A 196 -13.88 -8.35 13.29
N LYS A 197 -15.16 -8.26 12.93
CA LYS A 197 -16.27 -8.89 13.66
C LYS A 197 -16.28 -10.40 13.43
N HIS A 198 -16.06 -10.81 12.18
CA HIS A 198 -16.01 -12.19 11.75
C HIS A 198 -14.79 -12.46 10.91
N CYS A 199 -14.31 -13.71 10.91
CA CYS A 199 -13.26 -14.18 10.04
C CYS A 199 -13.73 -15.39 9.23
N VAL A 200 -13.37 -15.42 7.97
CA VAL A 200 -13.58 -16.51 7.02
C VAL A 200 -12.19 -17.00 6.60
N THR A 201 -11.99 -18.32 6.66
CA THR A 201 -10.71 -18.88 6.24
C THR A 201 -10.56 -18.77 4.71
N ARG A 202 -9.43 -18.27 4.26
CA ARG A 202 -9.10 -18.20 2.85
C ARG A 202 -9.04 -19.60 2.23
N GLY A 203 -9.55 -19.72 0.99
CA GLY A 203 -9.60 -20.96 0.24
C GLY A 203 -10.06 -20.69 -1.19
N GLU A 204 -10.63 -21.70 -1.82
CA GLU A 204 -11.29 -21.52 -3.11
C GLU A 204 -12.45 -20.52 -2.96
N PRO A 205 -12.71 -19.66 -3.97
CA PRO A 205 -13.74 -18.61 -3.88
C PRO A 205 -15.13 -19.14 -3.49
N ALA A 206 -15.51 -20.33 -3.96
CA ALA A 206 -16.78 -20.97 -3.63
C ALA A 206 -16.88 -21.33 -2.13
N ASP A 207 -15.79 -21.80 -1.52
CA ASP A 207 -15.73 -22.13 -0.11
C ASP A 207 -15.78 -20.87 0.77
N VAL A 208 -15.08 -19.81 0.34
CA VAL A 208 -15.13 -18.50 0.99
C VAL A 208 -16.54 -17.93 0.95
N LEU A 209 -17.22 -18.01 -0.20
CA LEU A 209 -18.60 -17.56 -0.35
C LEU A 209 -19.57 -18.38 0.53
N ALA A 210 -19.41 -19.70 0.59
CA ALA A 210 -20.24 -20.56 1.46
C ALA A 210 -20.08 -20.22 2.94
N GLN A 211 -18.85 -20.01 3.42
CA GLN A 211 -18.58 -19.58 4.79
C GLN A 211 -19.18 -18.20 5.07
N LEU A 212 -19.02 -17.26 4.12
CA LEU A 212 -19.59 -15.92 4.23
C LEU A 212 -21.11 -15.97 4.37
N LEU A 213 -21.81 -16.71 3.49
CA LEU A 213 -23.27 -16.80 3.50
C LEU A 213 -23.83 -17.51 4.74
N ALA A 214 -23.04 -18.36 5.39
CA ALA A 214 -23.40 -18.94 6.70
C ALA A 214 -23.37 -17.88 7.83
N LEU A 215 -22.54 -16.85 7.71
CA LEU A 215 -22.42 -15.74 8.67
C LEU A 215 -23.35 -14.57 8.32
N VAL A 216 -23.47 -14.26 7.02
CA VAL A 216 -24.24 -13.13 6.47
C VAL A 216 -25.11 -13.63 5.32
N PRO A 217 -26.28 -14.24 5.62
CA PRO A 217 -27.15 -14.86 4.60
C PRO A 217 -27.61 -13.89 3.50
N ASP A 218 -27.81 -12.61 3.86
CA ASP A 218 -28.28 -11.55 2.95
C ASP A 218 -27.14 -10.92 2.11
N ARG A 219 -25.92 -11.51 2.14
CA ARG A 219 -24.71 -10.96 1.51
C ARG A 219 -24.24 -9.68 2.17
N VAL A 220 -23.08 -9.16 1.73
CA VAL A 220 -22.49 -7.93 2.28
C VAL A 220 -22.88 -6.69 1.49
N ASP A 221 -22.89 -5.53 2.16
CA ASP A 221 -23.14 -4.22 1.55
C ASP A 221 -22.00 -3.79 0.62
N GLY A 222 -20.78 -4.19 0.97
CA GLY A 222 -19.60 -3.89 0.17
C GLY A 222 -18.51 -4.94 0.22
N VAL A 223 -17.67 -4.96 -0.82
CA VAL A 223 -16.48 -5.80 -0.93
C VAL A 223 -15.26 -4.92 -1.16
N PHE A 224 -14.26 -5.04 -0.29
CA PHE A 224 -12.91 -4.51 -0.49
C PHE A 224 -12.00 -5.65 -0.91
N ASP A 225 -11.65 -5.72 -2.21
CA ASP A 225 -10.87 -6.83 -2.75
C ASP A 225 -9.35 -6.61 -2.66
N GLY A 226 -8.82 -6.73 -1.45
CA GLY A 226 -7.39 -6.59 -1.17
C GLY A 226 -6.54 -7.79 -1.62
N ALA A 227 -7.16 -8.93 -1.94
CA ALA A 227 -6.46 -10.13 -2.42
C ALA A 227 -6.40 -10.22 -3.95
N LEU A 228 -6.99 -9.26 -4.67
CA LEU A 228 -7.06 -9.24 -6.14
C LEU A 228 -7.75 -10.50 -6.72
N VAL A 229 -8.84 -10.94 -6.10
CA VAL A 229 -9.62 -12.12 -6.52
C VAL A 229 -10.45 -11.81 -7.76
N GLY A 230 -11.09 -10.64 -7.79
CA GLY A 230 -11.92 -10.17 -8.91
C GLY A 230 -13.29 -10.86 -8.99
N ASP A 231 -13.69 -11.25 -10.22
CA ASP A 231 -15.01 -11.84 -10.50
C ASP A 231 -15.48 -12.93 -9.52
N PRO A 232 -14.62 -13.87 -9.06
CA PRO A 232 -15.07 -14.94 -8.18
C PRO A 232 -15.59 -14.48 -6.80
N VAL A 233 -15.28 -13.26 -6.35
CA VAL A 233 -15.76 -12.74 -5.07
C VAL A 233 -16.87 -11.69 -5.22
N LEU A 234 -17.17 -11.24 -6.44
CA LEU A 234 -18.29 -10.33 -6.70
C LEU A 234 -19.64 -10.87 -6.20
N PRO A 235 -19.95 -12.19 -6.27
CA PRO A 235 -21.19 -12.75 -5.72
C PRO A 235 -21.37 -12.57 -4.21
N ALA A 236 -20.32 -12.17 -3.48
CA ALA A 236 -20.44 -11.85 -2.04
C ALA A 236 -21.24 -10.58 -1.78
N ALA A 237 -21.21 -9.60 -2.71
CA ALA A 237 -21.97 -8.36 -2.59
C ALA A 237 -23.46 -8.61 -2.88
N LYS A 238 -24.33 -7.95 -2.12
CA LYS A 238 -25.77 -7.91 -2.39
C LYS A 238 -26.07 -7.08 -3.66
N ASP A 239 -27.29 -7.23 -4.20
CA ASP A 239 -27.74 -6.40 -5.33
C ASP A 239 -27.77 -4.92 -4.92
N GLY A 240 -27.28 -4.05 -5.77
CA GLY A 240 -27.12 -2.62 -5.46
C GLY A 240 -26.00 -2.28 -4.49
N GLY A 241 -25.17 -3.27 -4.09
CA GLY A 241 -24.01 -3.06 -3.22
C GLY A 241 -22.82 -2.38 -3.90
N ALA A 242 -21.65 -2.43 -3.26
CA ALA A 242 -20.44 -1.81 -3.78
C ALA A 242 -19.25 -2.78 -3.78
N PHE A 243 -18.34 -2.61 -4.74
CA PHE A 243 -17.13 -3.40 -4.88
C PHE A 243 -15.94 -2.49 -5.22
N VAL A 244 -14.84 -2.62 -4.50
CA VAL A 244 -13.57 -1.95 -4.80
C VAL A 244 -12.52 -2.98 -5.13
N ALA A 245 -11.95 -2.85 -6.34
CA ALA A 245 -10.77 -3.57 -6.80
C ALA A 245 -9.51 -2.70 -6.63
N LEU A 246 -8.36 -3.33 -6.37
CA LEU A 246 -7.06 -2.65 -6.25
C LEU A 246 -6.14 -2.89 -7.46
N ALA A 247 -6.66 -3.51 -8.51
CA ALA A 247 -5.95 -3.72 -9.76
C ALA A 247 -6.93 -3.76 -10.93
N LYS A 248 -6.60 -3.07 -12.02
CA LYS A 248 -7.46 -2.93 -13.20
C LYS A 248 -7.77 -4.27 -13.88
N ASP A 249 -6.76 -5.15 -13.96
CA ASP A 249 -6.87 -6.50 -14.52
C ASP A 249 -7.68 -7.48 -13.64
N ARG A 250 -8.11 -7.05 -12.46
CA ARG A 250 -8.91 -7.79 -11.48
C ARG A 250 -10.22 -7.08 -11.13
N THR A 251 -10.60 -6.10 -11.92
CA THR A 251 -11.86 -5.37 -11.73
C THR A 251 -12.98 -6.11 -12.42
N PRO A 252 -14.00 -6.61 -11.69
CA PRO A 252 -15.15 -7.28 -12.29
C PRO A 252 -15.97 -6.36 -13.19
N ALA A 253 -16.67 -6.94 -14.15
CA ALA A 253 -17.73 -6.21 -14.84
C ALA A 253 -18.91 -5.96 -13.89
N PRO A 254 -19.51 -4.76 -13.88
CA PRO A 254 -20.68 -4.48 -13.05
C PRO A 254 -21.86 -5.42 -13.40
N GLU A 255 -22.49 -5.99 -12.38
CA GLU A 255 -23.72 -6.79 -12.51
C GLU A 255 -24.64 -6.56 -11.31
N ARG A 256 -25.91 -6.90 -11.38
CA ARG A 256 -26.89 -6.80 -10.29
C ARG A 256 -26.92 -5.41 -9.61
N ASP A 257 -26.75 -4.35 -10.42
CA ASP A 257 -26.65 -2.96 -9.95
C ASP A 257 -25.53 -2.73 -8.91
N ILE A 258 -24.52 -3.63 -8.81
CA ILE A 258 -23.36 -3.46 -7.97
C ILE A 258 -22.47 -2.38 -8.57
N ARG A 259 -22.16 -1.36 -7.78
CA ARG A 259 -21.18 -0.33 -8.15
C ARG A 259 -19.77 -0.88 -8.01
N VAL A 260 -19.04 -1.01 -9.12
CA VAL A 260 -17.67 -1.55 -9.18
C VAL A 260 -16.70 -0.44 -9.53
N GLU A 261 -15.71 -0.23 -8.68
CA GLU A 261 -14.68 0.80 -8.85
C GLU A 261 -13.27 0.21 -8.69
N THR A 262 -12.30 0.84 -9.33
CA THR A 262 -10.88 0.51 -9.16
C THR A 262 -10.17 1.66 -8.48
N VAL A 263 -9.43 1.36 -7.42
CA VAL A 263 -8.66 2.35 -6.66
C VAL A 263 -7.16 2.10 -6.79
N PHE A 264 -6.45 3.15 -7.16
CA PHE A 264 -5.01 3.28 -7.03
C PHE A 264 -4.73 4.36 -6.00
N GLY A 265 -4.01 4.03 -4.93
CA GLY A 265 -3.66 4.99 -3.89
C GLY A 265 -2.94 6.21 -4.48
N ARG A 266 -3.41 7.40 -4.13
CA ARG A 266 -2.78 8.68 -4.49
C ARG A 266 -2.24 9.35 -3.24
N PRO A 267 -1.05 9.96 -3.30
CA PRO A 267 -0.54 10.70 -2.15
C PRO A 267 -1.42 11.93 -1.89
N ASP A 268 -1.71 12.14 -0.62
CA ASP A 268 -2.35 13.34 -0.07
C ASP A 268 -1.63 13.67 1.23
N PRO A 269 -0.91 14.81 1.32
CA PRO A 269 -0.12 15.16 2.49
C PRO A 269 -0.93 15.28 3.77
N ALA A 270 -2.17 15.77 3.69
CA ALA A 270 -3.03 15.93 4.86
C ALA A 270 -3.56 14.58 5.35
N GLU A 271 -3.97 13.71 4.42
CA GLU A 271 -4.37 12.34 4.72
C GLU A 271 -3.22 11.55 5.35
N LEU A 272 -2.02 11.60 4.75
CA LEU A 272 -0.84 10.93 5.27
C LEU A 272 -0.44 11.44 6.66
N ALA A 273 -0.49 12.77 6.89
CA ALA A 273 -0.21 13.33 8.20
C ALA A 273 -1.18 12.83 9.27
N ALA A 274 -2.49 12.77 8.95
CA ALA A 274 -3.51 12.23 9.84
C ALA A 274 -3.30 10.72 10.12
N ILE A 275 -2.91 9.95 9.11
CA ILE A 275 -2.55 8.53 9.26
C ILE A 275 -1.35 8.38 10.19
N PHE A 276 -0.27 9.14 9.99
CA PHE A 276 0.91 9.07 10.84
C PHE A 276 0.64 9.52 12.28
N GLN A 277 -0.28 10.48 12.48
CA GLN A 277 -0.70 10.84 13.83
C GLN A 277 -1.39 9.65 14.52
N LYS A 278 -2.30 8.95 13.84
CA LYS A 278 -2.94 7.73 14.38
C LYS A 278 -1.94 6.62 14.67
N VAL A 279 -0.88 6.50 13.87
CA VAL A 279 0.22 5.54 14.15
C VAL A 279 0.99 5.94 15.39
N ALA A 280 1.32 7.24 15.57
CA ALA A 280 2.00 7.76 16.75
C ALA A 280 1.16 7.56 18.03
N ASP A 281 -0.14 7.78 17.94
CA ASP A 281 -1.10 7.61 19.04
C ASP A 281 -1.46 6.15 19.32
N ARG A 282 -0.93 5.21 18.51
CA ARG A 282 -1.23 3.76 18.57
C ARG A 282 -2.69 3.41 18.30
N GLU A 283 -3.42 4.29 17.67
CA GLU A 283 -4.77 4.03 17.18
C GLU A 283 -4.76 3.20 15.90
N LEU A 284 -3.68 3.28 15.12
CA LEU A 284 -3.46 2.50 13.92
C LEU A 284 -2.24 1.59 14.11
N ILE A 285 -2.48 0.28 14.08
CA ILE A 285 -1.46 -0.74 14.28
C ILE A 285 -0.81 -1.07 12.94
N THR A 286 0.50 -0.87 12.86
CA THR A 286 1.33 -1.25 11.71
C THR A 286 2.06 -2.57 12.00
N ARG A 287 2.49 -3.28 10.94
CA ARG A 287 3.29 -4.49 11.09
C ARG A 287 4.42 -4.52 10.07
N VAL A 288 5.65 -4.46 10.55
CA VAL A 288 6.86 -4.75 9.80
C VAL A 288 7.15 -6.24 9.96
N ALA A 289 7.21 -6.97 8.85
CA ALA A 289 7.45 -8.42 8.85
C ALA A 289 8.94 -8.75 8.92
N ASP A 290 9.76 -7.97 8.23
CA ASP A 290 11.21 -8.15 8.18
C ASP A 290 11.88 -6.80 7.82
N VAL A 291 13.12 -6.61 8.28
CA VAL A 291 13.95 -5.45 7.96
C VAL A 291 15.25 -5.97 7.36
N MET A 292 15.55 -5.54 6.14
CA MET A 292 16.69 -6.04 5.37
C MET A 292 17.52 -4.88 4.83
N PRO A 293 18.83 -5.03 4.61
CA PRO A 293 19.63 -3.98 3.99
C PRO A 293 19.23 -3.78 2.51
N LEU A 294 19.45 -2.57 1.97
CA LEU A 294 19.13 -2.22 0.59
C LEU A 294 19.74 -3.21 -0.43
N GLU A 295 20.95 -3.68 -0.14
CA GLU A 295 21.69 -4.64 -0.96
C GLU A 295 20.99 -5.99 -1.13
N GLU A 296 20.07 -6.31 -0.21
CA GLU A 296 19.28 -7.55 -0.24
C GLU A 296 17.90 -7.37 -0.87
N ALA A 297 17.67 -6.30 -1.66
CA ALA A 297 16.36 -6.02 -2.27
C ALA A 297 15.81 -7.21 -3.08
N ALA A 298 16.66 -7.93 -3.80
CA ALA A 298 16.24 -9.12 -4.53
C ALA A 298 15.71 -10.24 -3.61
N GLU A 299 16.36 -10.45 -2.47
CA GLU A 299 15.91 -11.42 -1.45
C GLU A 299 14.64 -10.95 -0.74
N ALA A 300 14.55 -9.64 -0.45
CA ALA A 300 13.34 -9.03 0.12
C ALA A 300 12.11 -9.27 -0.79
N HIS A 301 12.28 -9.11 -2.11
CA HIS A 301 11.22 -9.42 -3.09
C HIS A 301 10.86 -10.90 -3.10
N ARG A 302 11.82 -11.84 -3.08
CA ARG A 302 11.54 -13.29 -2.99
C ARG A 302 10.74 -13.64 -1.74
N ARG A 303 11.07 -13.04 -0.59
CA ARG A 303 10.34 -13.27 0.67
C ARG A 303 8.93 -12.69 0.62
N ALA A 304 8.77 -11.49 0.03
CA ALA A 304 7.46 -10.86 -0.15
C ALA A 304 6.55 -11.71 -1.07
N GLU A 305 7.09 -12.22 -2.18
CA GLU A 305 6.37 -13.10 -3.11
C GLU A 305 5.99 -14.45 -2.49
N ALA A 306 6.83 -14.98 -1.60
CA ALA A 306 6.52 -16.23 -0.88
C ALA A 306 5.34 -16.09 0.10
N GLY A 307 4.98 -14.86 0.51
CA GLY A 307 3.76 -14.56 1.26
C GLY A 307 3.63 -15.23 2.64
N ARG A 308 4.73 -15.68 3.22
CA ARG A 308 4.71 -16.53 4.44
C ARG A 308 4.60 -15.76 5.75
N ARG A 309 4.78 -14.44 5.73
CA ARG A 309 4.76 -13.59 6.93
C ARG A 309 3.85 -12.40 6.70
N PRO A 310 2.86 -12.17 7.58
CA PRO A 310 2.04 -10.97 7.51
C PRO A 310 2.87 -9.72 7.87
N GLY A 311 2.61 -8.62 7.18
CA GLY A 311 3.30 -7.35 7.37
C GLY A 311 4.18 -6.95 6.19
N ARG A 312 4.73 -5.74 6.26
CA ARG A 312 5.58 -5.15 5.21
C ARG A 312 7.05 -5.56 5.42
N ILE A 313 7.73 -5.99 4.37
CA ILE A 313 9.19 -6.03 4.37
C ILE A 313 9.70 -4.62 4.08
N VAL A 314 10.73 -4.20 4.81
CA VAL A 314 11.31 -2.87 4.72
C VAL A 314 12.82 -2.97 4.46
N LEU A 315 13.30 -2.19 3.49
CA LEU A 315 14.72 -2.05 3.19
C LEU A 315 15.29 -0.89 4.01
N MET A 316 16.38 -1.13 4.73
CA MET A 316 17.21 -0.12 5.39
C MET A 316 18.21 0.46 4.40
N ILE A 317 18.33 1.79 4.39
CA ILE A 317 19.15 2.55 3.44
C ILE A 317 20.29 3.28 4.15
#